data_501e666822c1615cd0bf082df3067c8a
#
_entry.id   501e666822c1615cd0bf082df3067c8a
#
_cell.length_a   1.000
_cell.length_b   1.000
_cell.length_c   1.000
_cell.angle_alpha   90.00
_cell.angle_beta   90.00
_cell.angle_gamma   90.00
#
_symmetry.space_group_name_H-M   'P 1'
#
loop_
_entity.id
_entity.type
_entity.pdbx_description
1 polymer ?
#
loop_
_entity_poly.entity_id
_entity_poly.type
_entity_poly.pdbx_seq_one_letter_code
_entity_poly.pdbx_strand_id
1 'polypeptide(L)'
;MPHYENVPFEVPEGWAWCKLGDLAFYKKGPFGSSLTKSMFVAQSDNAYKVYEQKNAIQKDHKLGSYFISKEKYESLIGFAVQPNDIIVSCAGTIGETYVLPENIREGIINQALMLIRLYYRDIERFYLLYFDFILKEEAYKESKGTAIKNIPPFDILKNFYIPLPPLAEQQRILDEVDNWMSLVDSIDSNKEHLESIIKQTKSKILDLAIHGKLLPQDPNDEPASELLKRINPKAEITCDNGHYENLPDSWYLTDIKNIFTINPKNKVADDVIAGFVPMTNIADGYSNEFRFESKLWGDIKKGFTHFAEGDIVVAKISPCLENRKSVIVTSLPNGIGAGTTELFVFRSQCVLAEYGLYFFKSDLFINHCVGTFNGVVGQQRISKSIIESIKFPLPPISEQKRIVDAIHTVFAKLDTIMESL
;
A
#
# COMPACT_ATOMS: atom_id res chain seq x y z
N MET A 1 -12.40 -50.65 -9.99
CA MET A 1 -11.66 -49.40 -9.69
C MET A 1 -10.26 -49.79 -9.26
N PRO A 2 -9.20 -49.13 -9.69
CA PRO A 2 -7.87 -49.40 -9.20
C PRO A 2 -7.82 -49.11 -7.70
N HIS A 3 -7.54 -50.12 -6.87
CA HIS A 3 -7.20 -49.92 -5.47
C HIS A 3 -5.76 -49.48 -5.42
N TYR A 4 -5.50 -48.20 -5.13
CA TYR A 4 -4.15 -47.73 -4.87
C TYR A 4 -3.72 -48.11 -3.46
N GLU A 5 -2.59 -48.79 -3.32
CA GLU A 5 -1.90 -48.95 -2.06
C GLU A 5 -1.15 -47.63 -1.72
N ASN A 6 -1.16 -47.21 -0.45
CA ASN A 6 -0.51 -45.99 0.03
C ASN A 6 -1.15 -44.67 -0.41
N VAL A 7 -2.47 -44.52 -0.32
CA VAL A 7 -3.15 -43.25 -0.46
C VAL A 7 -2.87 -42.29 0.72
N PRO A 8 -2.88 -40.97 0.54
CA PRO A 8 -2.50 -40.02 1.57
C PRO A 8 -3.37 -40.04 2.84
N PHE A 9 -4.69 -40.35 2.70
CA PHE A 9 -5.66 -40.43 3.80
C PHE A 9 -6.88 -41.24 3.38
N GLU A 10 -7.75 -41.61 4.33
CA GLU A 10 -9.01 -42.25 4.05
C GLU A 10 -10.03 -41.22 3.50
N VAL A 11 -10.77 -41.61 2.47
CA VAL A 11 -11.82 -40.77 1.87
C VAL A 11 -13.21 -41.33 2.21
N PRO A 12 -14.27 -40.51 2.21
CA PRO A 12 -15.65 -40.96 2.44
C PRO A 12 -16.10 -42.04 1.46
N GLU A 13 -17.09 -42.82 1.88
CA GLU A 13 -17.74 -43.79 1.00
C GLU A 13 -18.32 -43.10 -0.23
N GLY A 14 -18.08 -43.65 -1.41
CA GLY A 14 -18.47 -43.05 -2.69
C GLY A 14 -17.41 -42.15 -3.34
N TRP A 15 -16.33 -41.81 -2.66
CA TRP A 15 -15.17 -41.16 -3.26
C TRP A 15 -14.20 -42.20 -3.83
N ALA A 16 -13.41 -41.76 -4.79
CA ALA A 16 -12.35 -42.59 -5.38
C ALA A 16 -11.03 -41.83 -5.44
N TRP A 17 -9.93 -42.50 -5.10
CA TRP A 17 -8.61 -41.97 -5.42
C TRP A 17 -8.28 -42.18 -6.90
N CYS A 18 -7.79 -41.13 -7.57
CA CYS A 18 -7.24 -41.18 -8.92
C CYS A 18 -5.87 -40.53 -8.92
N LYS A 19 -5.09 -40.73 -9.94
CA LYS A 19 -3.90 -39.92 -10.21
C LYS A 19 -4.25 -38.80 -11.17
N LEU A 20 -3.55 -37.68 -11.09
CA LEU A 20 -3.75 -36.57 -12.02
C LEU A 20 -3.59 -37.04 -13.46
N GLY A 21 -2.64 -37.96 -13.74
CA GLY A 21 -2.41 -38.55 -15.05
C GLY A 21 -3.55 -39.40 -15.58
N ASP A 22 -4.47 -39.89 -14.71
CA ASP A 22 -5.64 -40.68 -15.11
C ASP A 22 -6.80 -39.77 -15.61
N LEU A 23 -6.78 -38.51 -15.25
CA LEU A 23 -7.86 -37.54 -15.51
C LEU A 23 -7.56 -36.61 -16.69
N ALA A 24 -6.30 -36.49 -17.10
CA ALA A 24 -5.90 -35.51 -18.10
C ALA A 24 -4.66 -35.92 -18.88
N PHE A 25 -4.59 -35.40 -20.10
CA PHE A 25 -3.37 -35.36 -20.88
C PHE A 25 -2.53 -34.14 -20.50
N TYR A 26 -1.21 -34.33 -20.35
CA TYR A 26 -0.26 -33.29 -20.00
C TYR A 26 0.81 -33.14 -21.05
N LYS A 27 1.12 -31.91 -21.46
CA LYS A 27 2.17 -31.62 -22.42
C LYS A 27 2.94 -30.36 -22.02
N LYS A 28 4.25 -30.49 -21.82
CA LYS A 28 5.12 -29.33 -21.67
C LYS A 28 5.41 -28.72 -23.03
N GLY A 29 5.52 -27.41 -23.10
CA GLY A 29 5.87 -26.72 -24.35
C GLY A 29 7.21 -27.17 -24.93
N PRO A 30 7.45 -26.88 -26.21
CA PRO A 30 8.61 -27.36 -26.94
C PRO A 30 9.93 -26.84 -26.34
N PHE A 31 11.02 -27.57 -26.55
CA PHE A 31 12.34 -27.08 -26.14
C PHE A 31 12.68 -25.74 -26.79
N GLY A 32 13.42 -24.88 -26.12
CA GLY A 32 13.75 -23.54 -26.60
C GLY A 32 14.42 -23.51 -28.02
N SER A 33 15.21 -24.53 -28.38
CA SER A 33 15.79 -24.70 -29.71
C SER A 33 14.77 -24.97 -30.80
N SER A 34 13.60 -25.51 -30.44
CA SER A 34 12.51 -25.79 -31.40
C SER A 34 11.64 -24.57 -31.70
N LEU A 35 11.74 -23.51 -30.91
CA LEU A 35 10.95 -22.29 -31.04
C LEU A 35 11.79 -21.06 -30.67
N THR A 36 12.59 -20.55 -31.62
CA THR A 36 13.47 -19.39 -31.42
C THR A 36 12.85 -18.11 -31.96
N LYS A 37 13.34 -16.94 -31.51
CA LYS A 37 12.85 -15.63 -31.97
C LYS A 37 12.89 -15.41 -33.46
N SER A 38 13.84 -16.03 -34.17
CA SER A 38 13.98 -15.95 -35.64
C SER A 38 12.89 -16.67 -36.39
N MET A 39 12.12 -17.52 -35.74
CA MET A 39 11.02 -18.29 -36.34
C MET A 39 9.68 -17.56 -36.26
N PHE A 40 9.61 -16.44 -35.56
CA PHE A 40 8.38 -15.68 -35.42
C PHE A 40 8.14 -14.83 -36.67
N VAL A 41 6.86 -14.75 -37.06
CA VAL A 41 6.37 -14.00 -38.23
C VAL A 41 5.41 -12.89 -37.73
N ALA A 42 5.12 -11.94 -38.61
CA ALA A 42 4.12 -10.94 -38.36
C ALA A 42 2.72 -11.56 -38.23
N GLN A 43 1.86 -10.95 -37.42
CA GLN A 43 0.46 -11.37 -37.33
C GLN A 43 -0.24 -11.23 -38.66
N SER A 44 -0.87 -12.30 -39.12
CA SER A 44 -1.71 -12.36 -40.33
C SER A 44 -2.76 -13.45 -40.15
N ASP A 45 -3.72 -13.53 -41.06
CA ASP A 45 -4.77 -14.56 -41.01
C ASP A 45 -4.21 -15.97 -41.12
N ASN A 46 -3.09 -16.13 -41.85
CA ASN A 46 -2.41 -17.41 -42.06
C ASN A 46 -1.31 -17.72 -41.02
N ALA A 47 -1.17 -16.88 -39.96
CA ALA A 47 -0.20 -17.10 -38.93
C ALA A 47 -0.85 -17.70 -37.67
N TYR A 48 -0.16 -18.62 -37.04
CA TYR A 48 -0.60 -19.34 -35.84
C TYR A 48 -0.03 -18.71 -34.59
N LYS A 49 -0.86 -18.59 -33.57
CA LYS A 49 -0.48 -17.91 -32.31
C LYS A 49 0.49 -18.76 -31.48
N VAL A 50 1.45 -18.09 -30.83
CA VAL A 50 2.25 -18.70 -29.76
C VAL A 50 1.73 -18.20 -28.44
N TYR A 51 1.14 -19.08 -27.64
CA TYR A 51 0.69 -18.80 -26.29
C TYR A 51 1.88 -18.77 -25.36
N GLU A 52 1.92 -17.73 -24.53
CA GLU A 52 3.01 -17.42 -23.64
C GLU A 52 2.54 -17.44 -22.19
N GLN A 53 3.47 -17.49 -21.27
CA GLN A 53 3.18 -17.50 -19.83
C GLN A 53 2.24 -16.37 -19.38
N LYS A 54 2.35 -15.17 -19.97
CA LYS A 54 1.46 -14.05 -19.65
C LYS A 54 -0.02 -14.34 -19.94
N ASN A 55 -0.33 -15.25 -20.88
CA ASN A 55 -1.71 -15.66 -21.14
C ASN A 55 -2.30 -16.43 -19.95
N ALA A 56 -1.50 -17.28 -19.30
CA ALA A 56 -1.92 -18.00 -18.09
C ALA A 56 -2.00 -17.07 -16.87
N ILE A 57 -1.00 -16.20 -16.66
CA ILE A 57 -0.90 -15.32 -15.50
C ILE A 57 -2.01 -14.25 -15.51
N GLN A 58 -2.26 -13.61 -16.67
CA GLN A 58 -3.24 -12.53 -16.80
C GLN A 58 -4.63 -13.01 -17.24
N LYS A 59 -4.83 -14.35 -17.35
CA LYS A 59 -6.10 -14.98 -17.74
C LYS A 59 -6.68 -14.40 -19.06
N ASP A 60 -5.81 -14.09 -20.02
CA ASP A 60 -6.20 -13.49 -21.31
C ASP A 60 -5.50 -14.16 -22.49
N HIS A 61 -6.28 -14.88 -23.30
CA HIS A 61 -5.82 -15.56 -24.50
C HIS A 61 -5.41 -14.62 -25.65
N LYS A 62 -5.81 -13.35 -25.60
CA LYS A 62 -5.52 -12.35 -26.66
C LYS A 62 -4.13 -11.76 -26.54
N LEU A 63 -3.54 -11.74 -25.37
CA LEU A 63 -2.22 -11.18 -25.12
C LEU A 63 -1.14 -11.90 -25.92
N GLY A 64 -0.13 -11.14 -26.32
CA GLY A 64 1.05 -11.65 -27.02
C GLY A 64 1.06 -11.31 -28.50
N SER A 65 2.27 -11.14 -29.03
CA SER A 65 2.52 -10.73 -30.41
C SER A 65 3.36 -11.74 -31.18
N TYR A 66 3.55 -12.95 -30.63
CA TYR A 66 4.34 -13.99 -31.31
C TYR A 66 3.43 -14.91 -32.10
N PHE A 67 3.79 -15.07 -33.40
CA PHE A 67 3.11 -15.92 -34.35
C PHE A 67 4.14 -16.73 -35.11
N ILE A 68 3.73 -17.89 -35.66
CA ILE A 68 4.54 -18.77 -36.47
C ILE A 68 3.85 -19.08 -37.79
N SER A 69 4.62 -19.49 -38.79
CA SER A 69 4.08 -19.91 -40.09
C SER A 69 3.31 -21.23 -39.96
N LYS A 70 2.53 -21.55 -41.00
CA LYS A 70 1.78 -22.81 -41.08
C LYS A 70 2.72 -24.02 -41.02
N GLU A 71 3.82 -24.01 -41.80
CA GLU A 71 4.80 -25.11 -41.82
C GLU A 71 5.40 -25.33 -40.40
N LYS A 72 5.68 -24.21 -39.69
CA LYS A 72 6.21 -24.30 -38.33
C LYS A 72 5.16 -24.84 -37.38
N TYR A 73 3.91 -24.40 -37.48
CA TYR A 73 2.79 -24.91 -36.70
C TYR A 73 2.62 -26.41 -36.90
N GLU A 74 2.58 -26.88 -38.15
CA GLU A 74 2.46 -28.30 -38.49
C GLU A 74 3.62 -29.13 -37.92
N SER A 75 4.85 -28.61 -37.95
CA SER A 75 6.01 -29.27 -37.32
C SER A 75 5.92 -29.37 -35.80
N LEU A 76 5.10 -28.54 -35.16
CA LEU A 76 4.89 -28.46 -33.73
C LEU A 76 3.45 -28.80 -33.29
N ILE A 77 2.69 -29.50 -34.14
CA ILE A 77 1.26 -29.82 -33.93
C ILE A 77 1.01 -30.54 -32.60
N GLY A 78 1.97 -31.31 -32.11
CA GLY A 78 1.88 -31.96 -30.77
C GLY A 78 1.82 -31.02 -29.58
N PHE A 79 1.99 -29.71 -29.81
CA PHE A 79 1.89 -28.64 -28.77
C PHE A 79 0.70 -27.70 -29.02
N ALA A 80 -0.16 -28.06 -29.97
CA ALA A 80 -1.31 -27.28 -30.36
C ALA A 80 -2.33 -27.23 -29.21
N VAL A 81 -2.89 -26.03 -29.01
CA VAL A 81 -3.97 -25.81 -28.06
C VAL A 81 -5.33 -26.02 -28.74
N GLN A 82 -6.29 -26.39 -27.94
CA GLN A 82 -7.72 -26.51 -28.31
C GLN A 82 -8.55 -25.65 -27.34
N PRO A 83 -9.77 -25.26 -27.73
CA PRO A 83 -10.73 -24.72 -26.79
C PRO A 83 -10.85 -25.60 -25.56
N ASN A 84 -10.95 -24.95 -24.37
CA ASN A 84 -11.06 -25.62 -23.08
C ASN A 84 -9.79 -26.36 -22.59
N ASP A 85 -8.69 -26.26 -23.29
CA ASP A 85 -7.41 -26.66 -22.74
C ASP A 85 -7.02 -25.72 -21.58
N ILE A 86 -6.40 -26.27 -20.56
CA ILE A 86 -5.83 -25.51 -19.45
C ILE A 86 -4.36 -25.25 -19.75
N ILE A 87 -3.96 -24.00 -19.83
CA ILE A 87 -2.55 -23.61 -19.89
C ILE A 87 -2.06 -23.23 -18.50
N VAL A 88 -0.85 -23.70 -18.14
CA VAL A 88 -0.26 -23.48 -16.82
C VAL A 88 1.12 -22.85 -16.98
N SER A 89 1.39 -21.80 -16.20
CA SER A 89 2.70 -21.13 -16.18
C SER A 89 3.75 -22.00 -15.48
N CYS A 90 4.92 -22.20 -16.12
CA CYS A 90 5.98 -23.08 -15.63
C CYS A 90 7.28 -22.35 -15.25
N ALA A 91 7.37 -21.04 -15.39
CA ALA A 91 8.56 -20.24 -15.11
C ALA A 91 8.19 -18.90 -14.48
N GLY A 92 9.02 -18.32 -13.62
CA GLY A 92 8.74 -17.07 -12.91
C GLY A 92 7.57 -17.20 -11.94
N THR A 93 6.40 -16.66 -12.28
CA THR A 93 5.14 -16.92 -11.57
C THR A 93 4.62 -18.28 -11.97
N ILE A 94 4.78 -19.29 -11.14
CA ILE A 94 4.55 -20.70 -11.44
C ILE A 94 3.19 -21.15 -10.92
N GLY A 95 2.54 -22.05 -11.68
CA GLY A 95 1.28 -22.69 -11.28
C GLY A 95 0.02 -21.90 -11.63
N GLU A 96 0.14 -20.70 -12.22
CA GLU A 96 -1.03 -19.98 -12.69
C GLU A 96 -1.71 -20.73 -13.84
N THR A 97 -2.99 -21.00 -13.67
CA THR A 97 -3.81 -21.78 -14.62
C THR A 97 -4.77 -20.85 -15.38
N TYR A 98 -5.03 -21.16 -16.62
CA TYR A 98 -6.07 -20.47 -17.41
C TYR A 98 -6.74 -21.46 -18.35
N VAL A 99 -8.06 -21.55 -18.28
CA VAL A 99 -8.87 -22.34 -19.22
C VAL A 99 -9.07 -21.52 -20.47
N LEU A 100 -8.64 -22.03 -21.61
CA LEU A 100 -8.78 -21.36 -22.89
C LEU A 100 -10.25 -21.34 -23.33
N PRO A 101 -10.83 -20.19 -23.70
CA PRO A 101 -12.24 -20.11 -24.13
C PRO A 101 -12.46 -20.73 -25.49
N GLU A 102 -13.75 -20.84 -25.86
CA GLU A 102 -14.14 -21.43 -27.16
C GLU A 102 -13.60 -20.66 -28.39
N ASN A 103 -13.45 -19.36 -28.28
CA ASN A 103 -13.07 -18.46 -29.39
C ASN A 103 -11.56 -18.17 -29.43
N ILE A 104 -10.72 -19.15 -29.13
CA ILE A 104 -9.27 -18.99 -29.22
C ILE A 104 -8.79 -18.97 -30.66
N ARG A 105 -7.66 -18.31 -30.89
CA ARG A 105 -6.92 -18.43 -32.15
C ARG A 105 -6.10 -19.73 -32.15
N GLU A 106 -6.10 -20.45 -33.26
CA GLU A 106 -5.24 -21.63 -33.42
C GLU A 106 -3.77 -21.29 -33.14
N GLY A 107 -3.09 -22.17 -32.43
CA GLY A 107 -1.70 -21.94 -32.05
C GLY A 107 -1.13 -23.03 -31.18
N ILE A 108 0.06 -22.77 -30.66
CA ILE A 108 0.81 -23.69 -29.79
C ILE A 108 1.18 -23.02 -28.50
N ILE A 109 1.47 -23.81 -27.44
CA ILE A 109 2.12 -23.32 -26.24
C ILE A 109 3.63 -23.13 -26.44
N ASN A 110 4.25 -22.16 -25.75
CA ASN A 110 5.71 -22.01 -25.70
C ASN A 110 6.33 -22.86 -24.58
N GLN A 111 7.67 -22.84 -24.49
CA GLN A 111 8.45 -23.63 -23.52
C GLN A 111 8.16 -23.27 -22.03
N ALA A 112 7.61 -22.10 -21.77
CA ALA A 112 7.29 -21.63 -20.41
C ALA A 112 5.87 -22.03 -19.96
N LEU A 113 5.14 -22.75 -20.79
CA LEU A 113 3.81 -23.26 -20.51
C LEU A 113 3.76 -24.79 -20.46
N MET A 114 2.81 -25.28 -19.69
CA MET A 114 2.30 -26.64 -19.73
C MET A 114 0.84 -26.58 -20.19
N LEU A 115 0.44 -27.56 -21.00
CA LEU A 115 -0.93 -27.80 -21.43
C LEU A 115 -1.49 -28.99 -20.65
N ILE A 116 -2.69 -28.82 -20.14
CA ILE A 116 -3.50 -29.87 -19.52
C ILE A 116 -4.80 -29.94 -20.32
N ARG A 117 -5.18 -31.15 -20.75
CA ARG A 117 -6.45 -31.42 -21.44
C ARG A 117 -7.18 -32.49 -20.66
N LEU A 118 -8.27 -32.13 -20.04
CA LEU A 118 -9.10 -33.06 -19.30
C LEU A 118 -9.78 -34.05 -20.22
N TYR A 119 -9.82 -35.33 -19.84
CA TYR A 119 -10.56 -36.37 -20.53
C TYR A 119 -12.08 -36.25 -20.32
N TYR A 120 -12.46 -35.65 -19.15
CA TYR A 120 -13.83 -35.43 -18.80
C TYR A 120 -14.00 -34.03 -18.19
N ARG A 121 -14.79 -33.20 -18.83
CA ARG A 121 -14.85 -31.77 -18.51
C ARG A 121 -15.68 -31.42 -17.29
N ASP A 122 -16.65 -32.25 -16.91
CA ASP A 122 -17.54 -31.96 -15.78
C ASP A 122 -16.77 -31.82 -14.46
N ILE A 123 -15.54 -32.34 -14.38
CA ILE A 123 -14.69 -32.21 -13.21
C ILE A 123 -13.77 -30.95 -13.23
N GLU A 124 -13.82 -30.10 -14.27
CA GLU A 124 -12.85 -29.04 -14.53
C GLU A 124 -12.65 -28.12 -13.32
N ARG A 125 -13.74 -27.58 -12.74
CA ARG A 125 -13.64 -26.67 -11.60
C ARG A 125 -13.05 -27.34 -10.37
N PHE A 126 -13.48 -28.55 -10.04
CA PHE A 126 -12.94 -29.31 -8.93
C PHE A 126 -11.48 -29.70 -9.15
N TYR A 127 -11.16 -30.11 -10.38
CA TYR A 127 -9.78 -30.42 -10.77
C TYR A 127 -8.85 -29.21 -10.60
N LEU A 128 -9.25 -28.03 -11.05
CA LEU A 128 -8.47 -26.80 -10.93
C LEU A 128 -8.28 -26.38 -9.47
N LEU A 129 -9.32 -26.46 -8.64
CA LEU A 129 -9.25 -26.19 -7.21
C LEU A 129 -8.21 -27.07 -6.53
N TYR A 130 -8.28 -28.38 -6.78
CA TYR A 130 -7.35 -29.34 -6.18
C TYR A 130 -5.93 -29.25 -6.76
N PHE A 131 -5.83 -28.99 -8.06
CA PHE A 131 -4.53 -28.82 -8.73
C PHE A 131 -3.76 -27.63 -8.17
N ASP A 132 -4.42 -26.51 -7.92
CA ASP A 132 -3.82 -25.33 -7.28
C ASP A 132 -3.36 -25.66 -5.85
N PHE A 133 -4.18 -26.36 -5.09
CA PHE A 133 -3.85 -26.79 -3.72
C PHE A 133 -2.61 -27.70 -3.70
N ILE A 134 -2.59 -28.77 -4.52
CA ILE A 134 -1.51 -29.75 -4.48
C ILE A 134 -0.19 -29.15 -5.00
N LEU A 135 -0.23 -28.25 -5.98
CA LEU A 135 0.98 -27.56 -6.43
C LEU A 135 1.55 -26.67 -5.34
N LYS A 136 0.73 -25.95 -4.59
CA LYS A 136 1.16 -25.10 -3.48
C LYS A 136 1.73 -25.95 -2.34
N GLU A 137 1.09 -27.08 -2.01
CA GLU A 137 1.56 -27.99 -0.96
C GLU A 137 2.92 -28.60 -1.27
N GLU A 138 3.09 -29.15 -2.49
CA GLU A 138 4.37 -29.74 -2.92
C GLU A 138 5.49 -28.71 -3.02
N ALA A 139 5.13 -27.52 -3.47
CA ALA A 139 6.02 -26.39 -3.48
C ALA A 139 6.55 -26.02 -2.08
N TYR A 140 5.69 -26.07 -1.08
CA TYR A 140 6.06 -25.80 0.31
C TYR A 140 6.99 -26.88 0.88
N LYS A 141 6.80 -28.14 0.49
CA LYS A 141 7.65 -29.26 0.93
C LYS A 141 9.08 -29.16 0.37
N GLU A 142 9.23 -28.71 -0.88
CA GLU A 142 10.55 -28.56 -1.52
C GLU A 142 11.28 -27.26 -1.16
N SER A 143 10.56 -26.22 -0.74
CA SER A 143 11.13 -24.92 -0.41
C SER A 143 11.41 -24.80 1.09
N LYS A 144 12.55 -25.18 1.57
CA LYS A 144 13.06 -24.76 2.90
C LYS A 144 13.22 -23.21 2.96
N GLY A 145 12.13 -22.45 2.69
CA GLY A 145 12.09 -20.99 2.77
C GLY A 145 12.44 -20.20 1.48
N THR A 146 12.57 -20.85 0.33
CA THR A 146 12.78 -20.17 -0.97
C THR A 146 11.59 -20.40 -1.90
N ALA A 147 11.20 -19.35 -2.67
CA ALA A 147 10.10 -19.46 -3.65
C ALA A 147 10.28 -20.65 -4.60
N ILE A 148 9.15 -21.27 -5.00
CA ILE A 148 9.12 -22.37 -5.96
C ILE A 148 9.84 -21.95 -7.24
N LYS A 149 10.85 -22.70 -7.63
CA LYS A 149 11.60 -22.39 -8.85
C LYS A 149 11.10 -23.08 -10.11
N ASN A 150 10.39 -24.21 -10.01
CA ASN A 150 9.89 -24.98 -11.15
C ASN A 150 8.70 -25.85 -10.77
N ILE A 151 7.81 -26.15 -11.73
CA ILE A 151 6.80 -27.21 -11.60
C ILE A 151 7.54 -28.57 -11.46
N PRO A 152 7.04 -29.50 -10.61
CA PRO A 152 7.61 -30.84 -10.52
C PRO A 152 7.73 -31.53 -11.90
N PRO A 153 8.73 -32.40 -12.09
CA PRO A 153 8.82 -33.20 -13.31
C PRO A 153 7.50 -33.92 -13.62
N PHE A 154 7.15 -34.04 -14.90
CA PHE A 154 5.85 -34.58 -15.31
C PHE A 154 5.57 -35.99 -14.80
N ASP A 155 6.62 -36.83 -14.73
CA ASP A 155 6.49 -38.18 -14.21
C ASP A 155 6.13 -38.19 -12.72
N ILE A 156 6.51 -37.15 -11.98
CA ILE A 156 6.12 -36.94 -10.59
C ILE A 156 4.71 -36.35 -10.55
N LEU A 157 4.47 -35.26 -11.27
CA LEU A 157 3.18 -34.54 -11.27
C LEU A 157 2.00 -35.45 -11.62
N LYS A 158 2.14 -36.29 -12.66
CA LYS A 158 1.10 -37.24 -13.08
C LYS A 158 0.75 -38.28 -12.03
N ASN A 159 1.66 -38.56 -11.13
CA ASN A 159 1.47 -39.54 -10.06
C ASN A 159 0.88 -38.94 -8.77
N PHE A 160 0.66 -37.62 -8.71
CA PHE A 160 -0.04 -37.04 -7.58
C PHE A 160 -1.47 -37.56 -7.51
N TYR A 161 -1.88 -37.91 -6.29
CA TYR A 161 -3.22 -38.38 -6.04
C TYR A 161 -4.20 -37.23 -5.92
N ILE A 162 -5.41 -37.42 -6.46
CA ILE A 162 -6.54 -36.55 -6.29
C ILE A 162 -7.74 -37.38 -5.75
N PRO A 163 -8.35 -36.96 -4.63
CA PRO A 163 -9.57 -37.59 -4.13
C PRO A 163 -10.74 -37.08 -4.98
N LEU A 164 -11.42 -37.95 -5.68
CA LEU A 164 -12.48 -37.60 -6.62
C LEU A 164 -13.86 -37.96 -6.02
N PRO A 165 -14.61 -36.94 -5.54
CA PRO A 165 -16.00 -37.09 -5.12
C PRO A 165 -16.94 -37.40 -6.28
N PRO A 166 -18.16 -37.93 -6.03
CA PRO A 166 -19.24 -37.89 -7.00
C PRO A 166 -19.51 -36.47 -7.51
N LEU A 167 -19.91 -36.28 -8.77
CA LEU A 167 -20.09 -34.96 -9.39
C LEU A 167 -21.00 -34.02 -8.58
N ALA A 168 -22.10 -34.54 -8.06
CA ALA A 168 -22.99 -33.73 -7.23
C ALA A 168 -22.35 -33.23 -5.94
N GLU A 169 -21.38 -33.98 -5.42
CA GLU A 169 -20.63 -33.59 -4.23
C GLU A 169 -19.49 -32.62 -4.57
N GLN A 170 -18.83 -32.80 -5.72
CA GLN A 170 -17.89 -31.82 -6.25
C GLN A 170 -18.55 -30.43 -6.35
N GLN A 171 -19.79 -30.36 -6.87
CA GLN A 171 -20.51 -29.10 -6.97
C GLN A 171 -20.80 -28.50 -5.58
N ARG A 172 -21.26 -29.31 -4.61
CA ARG A 172 -21.47 -28.81 -3.23
C ARG A 172 -20.19 -28.27 -2.59
N ILE A 173 -19.05 -28.95 -2.80
CA ILE A 173 -17.75 -28.51 -2.30
C ILE A 173 -17.36 -27.17 -2.95
N LEU A 174 -17.54 -27.05 -4.26
CA LEU A 174 -17.25 -25.82 -5.00
C LEU A 174 -18.12 -24.65 -4.53
N ASP A 175 -19.42 -24.88 -4.37
CA ASP A 175 -20.36 -23.85 -3.89
C ASP A 175 -20.00 -23.38 -2.46
N GLU A 176 -19.58 -24.30 -1.59
CA GLU A 176 -19.14 -23.95 -0.24
C GLU A 176 -17.82 -23.20 -0.22
N VAL A 177 -16.86 -23.58 -1.05
CA VAL A 177 -15.58 -22.84 -1.22
C VAL A 177 -15.85 -21.45 -1.75
N ASP A 178 -16.69 -21.29 -2.78
CA ASP A 178 -17.07 -19.98 -3.31
C ASP A 178 -17.72 -19.09 -2.25
N ASN A 179 -18.60 -19.66 -1.40
CA ASN A 179 -19.22 -18.95 -0.28
C ASN A 179 -18.16 -18.46 0.73
N TRP A 180 -17.24 -19.32 1.13
CA TRP A 180 -16.17 -18.94 2.05
C TRP A 180 -15.22 -17.88 1.46
N MET A 181 -14.84 -18.00 0.20
CA MET A 181 -14.01 -17.00 -0.48
C MET A 181 -14.74 -15.65 -0.55
N SER A 182 -16.03 -15.65 -0.91
CA SER A 182 -16.84 -14.42 -0.92
C SER A 182 -16.93 -13.76 0.46
N LEU A 183 -17.01 -14.56 1.54
CA LEU A 183 -17.01 -14.03 2.90
C LEU A 183 -15.65 -13.40 3.26
N VAL A 184 -14.54 -14.05 2.89
CA VAL A 184 -13.19 -13.49 3.08
C VAL A 184 -13.05 -12.17 2.34
N ASP A 185 -13.42 -12.11 1.06
CA ASP A 185 -13.37 -10.88 0.26
C ASP A 185 -14.22 -9.76 0.88
N SER A 186 -15.38 -10.12 1.43
CA SER A 186 -16.26 -9.17 2.13
C SER A 186 -15.62 -8.64 3.42
N ILE A 187 -14.93 -9.49 4.18
CA ILE A 187 -14.23 -9.08 5.40
C ILE A 187 -13.09 -8.12 5.05
N ASP A 188 -12.28 -8.46 4.06
CA ASP A 188 -11.15 -7.62 3.61
C ASP A 188 -11.64 -6.25 3.11
N SER A 189 -12.69 -6.23 2.29
CA SER A 189 -13.29 -4.99 1.79
C SER A 189 -13.87 -4.13 2.93
N ASN A 190 -14.51 -4.73 3.92
CA ASN A 190 -15.04 -4.01 5.09
C ASN A 190 -13.92 -3.46 5.97
N LYS A 191 -12.81 -4.17 6.09
CA LYS A 191 -11.61 -3.69 6.79
C LYS A 191 -11.04 -2.44 6.13
N GLU A 192 -10.77 -2.46 4.83
CA GLU A 192 -10.28 -1.30 4.07
C GLU A 192 -11.24 -0.11 4.18
N HIS A 193 -12.55 -0.36 4.12
CA HIS A 193 -13.56 0.67 4.28
C HIS A 193 -13.52 1.31 5.66
N LEU A 194 -13.41 0.51 6.73
CA LEU A 194 -13.33 1.01 8.10
C LEU A 194 -12.04 1.80 8.35
N GLU A 195 -10.89 1.36 7.81
CA GLU A 195 -9.64 2.13 7.84
C GLU A 195 -9.81 3.51 7.20
N SER A 196 -10.49 3.57 6.06
CA SER A 196 -10.80 4.83 5.36
C SER A 196 -11.70 5.75 6.21
N ILE A 197 -12.75 5.19 6.83
CA ILE A 197 -13.65 5.95 7.71
C ILE A 197 -12.90 6.52 8.92
N ILE A 198 -12.03 5.73 9.55
CA ILE A 198 -11.22 6.18 10.70
C ILE A 198 -10.34 7.35 10.28
N LYS A 199 -9.66 7.26 9.13
CA LYS A 199 -8.82 8.33 8.59
C LYS A 199 -9.62 9.62 8.32
N GLN A 200 -10.80 9.49 7.69
CA GLN A 200 -11.70 10.62 7.45
C GLN A 200 -12.22 11.22 8.75
N THR A 201 -12.55 10.39 9.74
CA THR A 201 -13.00 10.85 11.06
C THR A 201 -11.90 11.64 11.77
N LYS A 202 -10.65 11.16 11.77
CA LYS A 202 -9.51 11.92 12.33
C LYS A 202 -9.33 13.28 11.63
N SER A 203 -9.43 13.31 10.30
CA SER A 203 -9.38 14.57 9.54
C SER A 203 -10.49 15.53 9.96
N LYS A 204 -11.74 15.03 10.08
CA LYS A 204 -12.88 15.86 10.49
C LYS A 204 -12.76 16.39 11.90
N ILE A 205 -12.21 15.61 12.83
CA ILE A 205 -11.94 16.07 14.20
C ILE A 205 -10.94 17.23 14.20
N LEU A 206 -9.85 17.13 13.43
CA LEU A 206 -8.91 18.25 13.30
C LEU A 206 -9.54 19.48 12.66
N ASP A 207 -10.36 19.29 11.64
CA ASP A 207 -11.11 20.40 11.02
C ASP A 207 -12.01 21.11 12.03
N LEU A 208 -12.78 20.38 12.84
CA LEU A 208 -13.59 20.94 13.92
C LEU A 208 -12.74 21.67 14.97
N ALA A 209 -11.58 21.08 15.33
CA ALA A 209 -10.68 21.66 16.31
C ALA A 209 -10.11 23.01 15.89
N ILE A 210 -9.62 23.12 14.66
CA ILE A 210 -9.01 24.36 14.14
C ILE A 210 -10.03 25.45 13.78
N HIS A 211 -11.31 25.11 13.68
CA HIS A 211 -12.40 26.07 13.49
C HIS A 211 -13.13 26.44 14.79
N GLY A 212 -12.63 26.00 15.97
CA GLY A 212 -13.24 26.29 17.26
C GLY A 212 -14.61 25.63 17.47
N LYS A 213 -14.89 24.53 16.77
CA LYS A 213 -16.18 23.82 16.77
C LYS A 213 -16.12 22.46 17.50
N LEU A 214 -14.95 22.07 18.00
CA LEU A 214 -14.76 20.79 18.69
C LEU A 214 -15.29 20.80 20.12
N LEU A 215 -15.12 21.92 20.83
CA LEU A 215 -15.48 22.10 22.21
C LEU A 215 -16.28 23.39 22.42
N PRO A 216 -17.12 23.46 23.47
CA PRO A 216 -17.77 24.70 23.87
C PRO A 216 -16.73 25.72 24.39
N GLN A 217 -16.98 26.99 24.11
CA GLN A 217 -16.13 28.09 24.57
C GLN A 217 -16.31 28.33 26.08
N ASP A 218 -15.21 28.66 26.77
CA ASP A 218 -15.26 29.09 28.18
C ASP A 218 -15.07 30.61 28.24
N PRO A 219 -16.08 31.38 28.74
CA PRO A 219 -15.99 32.83 28.79
C PRO A 219 -14.93 33.33 29.79
N ASN A 220 -14.38 32.48 30.66
CA ASN A 220 -13.33 32.83 31.61
C ASN A 220 -11.93 32.68 31.00
N ASP A 221 -11.79 32.13 29.81
CA ASP A 221 -10.49 32.03 29.19
C ASP A 221 -9.96 33.41 28.78
N GLU A 222 -8.67 33.64 29.01
CA GLU A 222 -7.99 34.86 28.54
C GLU A 222 -8.01 34.87 27.00
N PRO A 223 -8.56 35.91 26.36
CA PRO A 223 -8.58 35.98 24.89
C PRO A 223 -7.19 35.86 24.28
N ALA A 224 -7.08 35.13 23.17
CA ALA A 224 -5.82 34.90 22.46
C ALA A 224 -5.13 36.18 22.00
N SER A 225 -5.89 37.28 21.77
CA SER A 225 -5.37 38.62 21.46
C SER A 225 -4.47 39.19 22.56
N GLU A 226 -4.78 38.96 23.86
CA GLU A 226 -3.97 39.41 24.97
C GLU A 226 -2.66 38.61 25.07
N LEU A 227 -2.73 37.32 24.84
CA LEU A 227 -1.54 36.46 24.75
C LEU A 227 -0.60 36.95 23.64
N LEU A 228 -1.14 37.23 22.44
CA LEU A 228 -0.36 37.67 21.28
C LEU A 228 0.30 39.05 21.52
N LYS A 229 -0.41 40.01 22.14
CA LYS A 229 0.15 41.31 22.49
C LYS A 229 1.36 41.21 23.44
N ARG A 230 1.33 40.26 24.39
CA ARG A 230 2.47 40.07 25.34
C ARG A 230 3.70 39.55 24.63
N ILE A 231 3.54 38.70 23.60
CA ILE A 231 4.64 37.98 22.94
C ILE A 231 5.18 38.80 21.76
N ASN A 232 4.29 39.35 20.96
CA ASN A 232 4.64 40.14 19.79
C ASN A 232 3.79 41.44 19.76
N PRO A 233 4.20 42.50 20.48
CA PRO A 233 3.48 43.78 20.52
C PRO A 233 3.32 44.45 19.14
N LYS A 234 4.09 44.03 18.15
CA LYS A 234 4.07 44.57 16.77
C LYS A 234 3.26 43.71 15.80
N ALA A 235 2.63 42.62 16.27
CA ALA A 235 1.80 41.79 15.41
C ALA A 235 0.62 42.63 14.88
N GLU A 236 0.50 42.75 13.58
CA GLU A 236 -0.65 43.44 12.94
C GLU A 236 -1.92 42.63 13.19
N ILE A 237 -2.91 43.29 13.77
CA ILE A 237 -4.23 42.75 14.01
C ILE A 237 -5.04 42.92 12.73
N THR A 238 -5.23 41.86 11.96
CA THR A 238 -6.10 41.88 10.79
C THR A 238 -7.47 41.33 11.16
N CYS A 239 -8.54 42.11 10.92
CA CYS A 239 -9.93 41.68 11.11
C CYS A 239 -10.49 40.92 9.90
N ASP A 240 -9.64 40.60 8.91
CA ASP A 240 -10.05 39.85 7.72
C ASP A 240 -9.91 38.36 8.02
N ASN A 241 -11.05 37.71 8.23
CA ASN A 241 -11.11 36.28 8.58
C ASN A 241 -10.90 35.33 7.39
N GLY A 242 -10.81 35.82 6.14
CA GLY A 242 -10.50 35.00 4.97
C GLY A 242 -11.33 33.70 4.89
N HIS A 243 -10.63 32.54 4.92
CA HIS A 243 -11.26 31.21 4.91
C HIS A 243 -11.84 30.73 6.27
N TYR A 244 -11.74 31.55 7.32
CA TYR A 244 -12.21 31.22 8.68
C TYR A 244 -13.47 32.01 9.03
N GLU A 245 -14.56 31.72 8.33
CA GLU A 245 -15.87 32.27 8.70
C GLU A 245 -16.30 31.75 10.07
N ASN A 246 -16.68 32.67 10.98
CA ASN A 246 -17.21 32.35 12.31
C ASN A 246 -16.24 31.65 13.29
N LEU A 247 -15.00 32.12 13.43
CA LEU A 247 -14.17 31.76 14.57
C LEU A 247 -14.79 32.28 15.89
N PRO A 248 -14.58 31.59 17.04
CA PRO A 248 -15.00 32.09 18.34
C PRO A 248 -14.40 33.47 18.67
N ASP A 249 -15.15 34.32 19.38
CA ASP A 249 -14.72 35.70 19.74
C ASP A 249 -13.43 35.72 20.59
N SER A 250 -13.15 34.65 21.36
CA SER A 250 -11.94 34.52 22.18
C SER A 250 -10.70 34.16 21.36
N TRP A 251 -10.88 33.70 20.10
CA TRP A 251 -9.81 33.30 19.20
C TRP A 251 -9.27 34.47 18.40
N TYR A 252 -8.05 34.31 17.91
CA TYR A 252 -7.40 35.30 17.09
C TYR A 252 -6.77 34.72 15.83
N LEU A 253 -7.02 35.33 14.67
CA LEU A 253 -6.40 34.90 13.43
C LEU A 253 -5.12 35.70 13.20
N THR A 254 -3.98 35.01 13.06
CA THR A 254 -2.67 35.64 12.89
C THR A 254 -1.83 34.88 11.85
N ASP A 255 -0.79 35.53 11.31
CA ASP A 255 0.14 34.85 10.44
C ASP A 255 1.08 33.91 11.24
N ILE A 256 1.45 32.77 10.65
CA ILE A 256 2.40 31.82 11.26
C ILE A 256 3.68 32.51 11.73
N LYS A 257 4.23 33.46 10.94
CA LYS A 257 5.45 34.20 11.28
C LYS A 257 5.37 34.99 12.59
N ASN A 258 4.17 35.34 13.06
CA ASN A 258 3.96 36.12 14.28
C ASN A 258 4.03 35.29 15.57
N ILE A 259 3.84 33.99 15.47
CA ILE A 259 3.73 33.06 16.60
C ILE A 259 4.77 31.93 16.58
N PHE A 260 5.46 31.74 15.45
CA PHE A 260 6.54 30.77 15.33
C PHE A 260 7.84 31.39 14.81
N THR A 261 8.96 30.98 15.39
CA THR A 261 10.27 31.14 14.77
C THR A 261 10.50 30.01 13.78
N ILE A 262 10.64 30.37 12.50
CA ILE A 262 10.75 29.39 11.41
C ILE A 262 12.21 29.10 11.12
N ASN A 263 12.62 27.83 11.09
CA ASN A 263 13.98 27.34 10.86
C ASN A 263 15.01 27.99 11.80
N PRO A 264 14.83 27.88 13.15
CA PRO A 264 15.77 28.40 14.11
C PRO A 264 17.17 27.80 13.91
N LYS A 265 18.22 28.48 14.38
CA LYS A 265 19.59 27.97 14.34
C LYS A 265 20.10 27.67 15.76
N ASN A 266 20.66 26.48 15.93
CA ASN A 266 21.32 26.10 17.18
C ASN A 266 22.81 26.48 17.13
N LYS A 267 23.34 26.98 18.25
CA LYS A 267 24.77 27.31 18.41
C LYS A 267 25.32 26.44 19.54
N VAL A 268 25.97 25.36 19.15
CA VAL A 268 26.53 24.35 20.09
C VAL A 268 27.91 23.96 19.62
N ALA A 269 28.75 23.41 20.50
CA ALA A 269 30.09 22.92 20.16
C ALA A 269 30.02 21.69 19.24
N ASP A 270 31.04 21.49 18.41
CA ASP A 270 31.05 20.48 17.35
C ASP A 270 31.09 19.04 17.86
N ASP A 271 31.60 18.82 19.05
CA ASP A 271 31.71 17.51 19.73
C ASP A 271 30.47 17.07 20.48
N VAL A 272 29.42 17.90 20.50
CA VAL A 272 28.14 17.54 21.15
C VAL A 272 27.41 16.52 20.30
N ILE A 273 26.89 15.46 20.93
CA ILE A 273 26.03 14.46 20.28
C ILE A 273 24.64 15.07 20.08
N ALA A 274 24.08 14.94 18.89
CA ALA A 274 22.79 15.46 18.48
C ALA A 274 21.99 14.42 17.70
N GLY A 275 20.65 14.57 17.64
CA GLY A 275 19.78 13.70 16.87
C GLY A 275 19.70 14.10 15.39
N PHE A 276 20.00 13.19 14.47
CA PHE A 276 19.76 13.39 13.04
C PHE A 276 18.49 12.68 12.60
N VAL A 277 17.56 13.43 12.00
CA VAL A 277 16.26 12.89 11.54
C VAL A 277 16.17 13.00 10.01
N PRO A 278 16.39 11.89 9.28
CA PRO A 278 16.09 11.83 7.85
C PRO A 278 14.58 11.78 7.62
N MET A 279 14.10 12.21 6.44
CA MET A 279 12.68 12.25 6.07
C MET A 279 11.99 10.87 6.19
N THR A 280 12.73 9.80 5.91
CA THR A 280 12.24 8.41 6.01
C THR A 280 11.91 7.98 7.44
N ASN A 281 12.51 8.65 8.42
CA ASN A 281 12.33 8.34 9.83
C ASN A 281 11.16 9.10 10.49
N ILE A 282 10.41 9.90 9.72
CA ILE A 282 9.19 10.57 10.17
C ILE A 282 8.01 9.77 9.67
N ALA A 283 7.12 9.35 10.57
CA ALA A 283 5.93 8.59 10.22
C ALA A 283 4.91 9.42 9.43
N ASP A 284 4.13 8.74 8.59
CA ASP A 284 3.00 9.30 7.86
C ASP A 284 1.75 9.46 8.76
N GLY A 285 0.79 10.23 8.31
CA GLY A 285 -0.53 10.33 8.92
C GLY A 285 -0.56 11.13 10.22
N TYR A 286 -1.37 10.67 11.18
CA TYR A 286 -1.71 11.44 12.38
C TYR A 286 -0.83 11.13 13.59
N SER A 287 0.05 10.12 13.52
CA SER A 287 0.97 9.79 14.62
C SER A 287 2.04 10.87 14.82
N ASN A 288 2.62 10.92 16.03
CA ASN A 288 3.77 11.76 16.36
C ASN A 288 5.05 10.91 16.49
N GLU A 289 5.21 9.91 15.61
CA GLU A 289 6.30 8.96 15.67
C GLU A 289 7.45 9.37 14.75
N PHE A 290 8.66 9.31 15.28
CA PHE A 290 9.88 9.49 14.52
C PHE A 290 11.04 8.69 15.12
N ARG A 291 12.11 8.54 14.37
CA ARG A 291 13.38 7.94 14.81
C ARG A 291 14.53 8.86 14.44
N PHE A 292 15.58 8.88 15.26
CA PHE A 292 16.78 9.63 14.98
C PHE A 292 18.02 8.73 15.02
N GLU A 293 19.07 9.20 14.36
CA GLU A 293 20.44 8.67 14.45
C GLU A 293 21.27 9.61 15.31
N SER A 294 22.08 9.09 16.24
CA SER A 294 23.01 9.91 17.00
C SER A 294 24.23 10.26 16.18
N LYS A 295 24.51 11.56 16.02
CA LYS A 295 25.67 12.09 15.26
C LYS A 295 26.36 13.22 16.02
N LEU A 296 27.62 13.49 15.71
CA LEU A 296 28.27 14.69 16.21
C LEU A 296 27.67 15.93 15.56
N TRP A 297 27.47 16.98 16.35
CA TRP A 297 26.91 18.23 15.84
C TRP A 297 27.74 18.83 14.70
N GLY A 298 29.07 18.72 14.79
CA GLY A 298 30.00 19.14 13.74
C GLY A 298 29.68 18.60 12.37
N ASP A 299 29.18 17.35 12.29
CA ASP A 299 28.86 16.65 11.05
C ASP A 299 27.51 17.08 10.43
N ILE A 300 26.58 17.56 11.28
CA ILE A 300 25.20 17.86 10.86
C ILE A 300 24.80 19.34 11.02
N LYS A 301 25.69 20.21 11.48
CA LYS A 301 25.40 21.64 11.65
C LYS A 301 25.33 22.42 10.32
N LYS A 302 25.97 21.93 9.25
CA LYS A 302 25.98 22.58 7.93
C LYS A 302 25.21 21.75 6.92
N GLY A 303 24.41 22.41 6.06
CA GLY A 303 23.66 21.73 5.02
C GLY A 303 22.36 21.06 5.48
N PHE A 304 21.96 21.25 6.75
CA PHE A 304 20.76 20.66 7.34
C PHE A 304 19.88 21.71 8.05
N THR A 305 18.62 21.35 8.30
CA THR A 305 17.67 22.17 9.06
C THR A 305 17.78 21.82 10.54
N HIS A 306 17.99 22.83 11.40
CA HIS A 306 18.20 22.63 12.83
C HIS A 306 16.89 22.63 13.59
N PHE A 307 16.80 21.84 14.64
CA PHE A 307 15.70 21.83 15.60
C PHE A 307 16.20 21.54 17.04
N ALA A 308 15.37 21.82 18.00
CA ALA A 308 15.59 21.50 19.40
C ALA A 308 14.36 20.80 19.99
N GLU A 309 14.51 20.27 21.16
CA GLU A 309 13.43 19.63 21.95
C GLU A 309 12.16 20.49 21.95
N GLY A 310 11.01 19.91 21.61
CA GLY A 310 9.72 20.58 21.55
C GLY A 310 9.43 21.36 20.25
N ASP A 311 10.38 21.44 19.31
CA ASP A 311 10.10 22.02 17.99
C ASP A 311 9.19 21.12 17.15
N ILE A 312 8.32 21.74 16.36
CA ILE A 312 7.50 21.03 15.37
C ILE A 312 8.27 20.99 14.05
N VAL A 313 8.44 19.79 13.51
CA VAL A 313 9.13 19.55 12.24
C VAL A 313 8.10 19.12 11.20
N VAL A 314 8.07 19.78 10.04
CA VAL A 314 7.06 19.58 8.98
C VAL A 314 7.76 19.39 7.63
N ALA A 315 7.40 18.36 6.88
CA ALA A 315 7.88 18.20 5.52
C ALA A 315 7.40 19.32 4.61
N LYS A 316 8.25 19.80 3.69
CA LYS A 316 7.90 20.85 2.71
C LYS A 316 7.82 20.35 1.27
N ILE A 317 8.08 19.07 1.03
CA ILE A 317 8.15 18.46 -0.30
C ILE A 317 7.01 17.46 -0.51
N SER A 318 6.44 17.44 -1.72
CA SER A 318 5.50 16.41 -2.21
C SER A 318 6.24 15.06 -2.42
N PRO A 319 5.66 13.88 -2.08
CA PRO A 319 4.34 13.71 -1.43
C PRO A 319 4.40 13.70 0.11
N CYS A 320 5.54 13.99 0.72
CA CYS A 320 5.73 13.89 2.16
C CYS A 320 4.81 14.82 2.96
N LEU A 321 4.54 16.02 2.45
CA LEU A 321 3.61 16.98 3.08
C LEU A 321 2.17 16.45 3.02
N GLU A 322 1.73 15.96 1.88
CA GLU A 322 0.38 15.40 1.68
C GLU A 322 0.16 14.16 2.58
N ASN A 323 1.23 13.40 2.82
CA ASN A 323 1.22 12.28 3.74
C ASN A 323 1.30 12.69 5.22
N ARG A 324 1.22 13.99 5.53
CA ARG A 324 1.27 14.54 6.90
C ARG A 324 2.55 14.19 7.66
N LYS A 325 3.70 14.07 6.98
CA LYS A 325 5.00 13.87 7.65
C LYS A 325 5.35 15.12 8.46
N SER A 326 4.90 15.14 9.70
CA SER A 326 5.16 16.19 10.68
C SER A 326 5.18 15.60 12.08
N VAL A 327 6.09 16.07 12.94
CA VAL A 327 6.29 15.55 14.29
C VAL A 327 6.77 16.66 15.24
N ILE A 328 6.52 16.49 16.53
CA ILE A 328 7.21 17.21 17.60
C ILE A 328 8.44 16.40 17.96
N VAL A 329 9.60 16.99 17.86
CA VAL A 329 10.83 16.28 18.20
C VAL A 329 11.06 16.29 19.70
N THR A 330 11.24 15.09 20.27
CA THR A 330 11.40 14.85 21.70
C THR A 330 12.50 13.84 21.97
N SER A 331 13.00 13.79 23.19
CA SER A 331 14.02 12.81 23.63
C SER A 331 15.31 12.84 22.79
N LEU A 332 15.65 14.02 22.28
CA LEU A 332 16.86 14.20 21.48
C LEU A 332 18.13 14.21 22.38
N PRO A 333 19.26 13.64 21.91
CA PRO A 333 20.53 13.77 22.60
C PRO A 333 20.87 15.25 22.80
N ASN A 334 21.16 15.64 24.05
CA ASN A 334 21.40 17.02 24.46
C ASN A 334 20.32 18.04 24.04
N GLY A 335 19.09 17.57 23.79
CA GLY A 335 17.95 18.40 23.43
C GLY A 335 18.05 19.07 22.05
N ILE A 336 18.95 18.65 21.18
CA ILE A 336 19.17 19.28 19.87
C ILE A 336 19.27 18.26 18.74
N GLY A 337 18.99 18.71 17.53
CA GLY A 337 19.10 17.89 16.33
C GLY A 337 19.13 18.68 15.03
N ALA A 338 19.26 17.93 13.95
CA ALA A 338 19.13 18.44 12.59
C ALA A 338 18.49 17.39 11.69
N GLY A 339 17.84 17.83 10.63
CA GLY A 339 17.21 16.97 9.62
C GLY A 339 17.46 17.50 8.22
N THR A 340 16.90 16.80 7.23
CA THR A 340 17.08 17.17 5.82
C THR A 340 16.63 18.60 5.53
N THR A 341 17.16 19.19 4.45
CA THR A 341 16.75 20.53 4.00
C THR A 341 15.30 20.58 3.49
N GLU A 342 14.66 19.42 3.33
CA GLU A 342 13.27 19.29 2.91
C GLU A 342 12.27 19.39 4.10
N LEU A 343 12.73 19.91 5.22
CA LEU A 343 11.92 20.16 6.42
C LEU A 343 11.79 21.65 6.70
N PHE A 344 10.64 22.06 7.21
CA PHE A 344 10.46 23.28 8.00
C PHE A 344 10.47 22.94 9.48
N VAL A 345 10.95 23.86 10.29
CA VAL A 345 10.95 23.75 11.75
C VAL A 345 10.26 24.98 12.34
N PHE A 346 9.31 24.73 13.23
CA PHE A 346 8.51 25.75 13.89
C PHE A 346 8.75 25.68 15.40
N ARG A 347 9.39 26.71 15.95
CA ARG A 347 9.59 26.91 17.40
C ARG A 347 8.57 27.90 17.88
N SER A 348 7.66 27.46 18.75
CA SER A 348 6.61 28.31 19.30
C SER A 348 7.03 28.98 20.61
N GLN A 349 6.42 30.14 20.87
CA GLN A 349 6.50 30.84 22.14
C GLN A 349 5.14 30.91 22.86
N CYS A 350 4.04 30.63 22.13
CA CYS A 350 2.67 30.83 22.66
C CYS A 350 1.66 29.77 22.19
N VAL A 351 2.11 28.86 21.34
CA VAL A 351 1.27 27.75 20.86
C VAL A 351 1.75 26.48 21.50
N LEU A 352 0.86 25.70 22.07
CA LEU A 352 1.21 24.33 22.49
C LEU A 352 1.68 23.54 21.26
N ALA A 353 2.79 22.83 21.40
CA ALA A 353 3.39 22.10 20.30
C ALA A 353 2.40 21.09 19.67
N GLU A 354 1.61 20.40 20.50
CA GLU A 354 0.58 19.45 20.05
C GLU A 354 -0.53 20.13 19.27
N TYR A 355 -1.04 21.30 19.72
CA TYR A 355 -2.04 22.05 18.96
C TYR A 355 -1.48 22.52 17.63
N GLY A 356 -0.24 23.03 17.63
CA GLY A 356 0.48 23.39 16.40
C GLY A 356 0.67 22.19 15.45
N LEU A 357 1.04 21.03 15.97
CA LEU A 357 1.17 19.80 15.19
C LEU A 357 -0.17 19.42 14.53
N TYR A 358 -1.27 19.48 15.25
CA TYR A 358 -2.60 19.19 14.69
C TYR A 358 -3.02 20.18 13.61
N PHE A 359 -2.68 21.45 13.76
CA PHE A 359 -2.86 22.42 12.68
C PHE A 359 -2.06 22.02 11.43
N PHE A 360 -0.76 21.70 11.57
CA PHE A 360 0.07 21.29 10.43
C PHE A 360 -0.34 19.95 9.82
N LYS A 361 -1.05 19.09 10.55
CA LYS A 361 -1.63 17.85 10.05
C LYS A 361 -3.06 18.00 9.49
N SER A 362 -3.68 19.17 9.61
CA SER A 362 -5.04 19.41 9.12
C SER A 362 -5.11 19.48 7.59
N ASP A 363 -6.26 19.10 7.04
CA ASP A 363 -6.51 19.23 5.61
C ASP A 363 -6.49 20.70 5.15
N LEU A 364 -6.91 21.61 5.99
CA LEU A 364 -6.87 23.05 5.70
C LEU A 364 -5.44 23.51 5.40
N PHE A 365 -4.48 23.19 6.26
CA PHE A 365 -3.07 23.53 6.06
C PHE A 365 -2.49 22.84 4.82
N ILE A 366 -2.71 21.54 4.69
CA ILE A 366 -2.16 20.76 3.58
C ILE A 366 -2.71 21.21 2.24
N ASN A 367 -4.04 21.41 2.13
CA ASN A 367 -4.67 21.84 0.87
C ASN A 367 -4.22 23.24 0.46
N HIS A 368 -4.04 24.16 1.45
CA HIS A 368 -3.45 25.46 1.18
C HIS A 368 -2.03 25.35 0.61
N CYS A 369 -1.21 24.48 1.19
CA CYS A 369 0.15 24.26 0.72
C CYS A 369 0.20 23.62 -0.69
N VAL A 370 -0.60 22.59 -0.93
CA VAL A 370 -0.67 21.89 -2.22
C VAL A 370 -1.08 22.83 -3.35
N GLY A 371 -2.02 23.72 -3.11
CA GLY A 371 -2.45 24.74 -4.10
C GLY A 371 -1.36 25.75 -4.50
N THR A 372 -0.26 25.80 -3.75
CA THR A 372 0.84 26.78 -3.96
C THR A 372 2.19 26.14 -4.30
N PHE A 373 2.22 24.85 -4.55
CA PHE A 373 3.46 24.14 -4.87
C PHE A 373 4.13 24.63 -6.15
N ASN A 374 5.47 24.77 -6.08
CA ASN A 374 6.33 25.06 -7.21
C ASN A 374 7.29 23.90 -7.49
N GLY A 375 7.52 23.57 -8.76
CA GLY A 375 8.43 22.53 -9.19
C GLY A 375 7.81 21.47 -10.10
N VAL A 376 8.59 20.44 -10.42
CA VAL A 376 8.17 19.29 -11.24
C VAL A 376 7.33 18.33 -10.39
N VAL A 377 6.31 17.71 -10.98
CA VAL A 377 5.46 16.69 -10.32
C VAL A 377 6.31 15.66 -9.59
N GLY A 378 6.00 15.39 -8.33
CA GLY A 378 6.73 14.46 -7.46
C GLY A 378 7.95 15.06 -6.73
N GLN A 379 8.31 16.35 -7.01
CA GLN A 379 9.37 17.08 -6.31
C GLN A 379 8.98 18.54 -6.05
N GLN A 380 7.70 18.80 -5.94
CA GLN A 380 7.18 20.14 -5.68
C GLN A 380 7.43 20.53 -4.20
N ARG A 381 7.68 21.81 -3.98
CA ARG A 381 8.02 22.36 -2.65
C ARG A 381 7.21 23.62 -2.38
N ILE A 382 6.85 23.78 -1.10
CA ILE A 382 6.31 25.06 -0.63
C ILE A 382 7.45 26.01 -0.28
N SER A 383 7.29 27.29 -0.62
CA SER A 383 8.26 28.34 -0.28
C SER A 383 8.06 28.83 1.18
N LYS A 384 9.14 29.38 1.75
CA LYS A 384 9.10 29.96 3.09
C LYS A 384 8.13 31.16 3.17
N SER A 385 8.11 31.99 2.14
CA SER A 385 7.22 33.18 2.08
C SER A 385 5.74 32.81 2.14
N ILE A 386 5.35 31.69 1.49
CA ILE A 386 3.97 31.20 1.55
C ILE A 386 3.67 30.71 2.97
N ILE A 387 4.54 29.88 3.58
CA ILE A 387 4.36 29.42 4.96
C ILE A 387 4.23 30.57 5.93
N GLU A 388 5.03 31.61 5.82
CA GLU A 388 5.01 32.79 6.71
C GLU A 388 3.69 33.56 6.68
N SER A 389 2.96 33.53 5.55
CA SER A 389 1.70 34.23 5.33
C SER A 389 0.46 33.38 5.60
N ILE A 390 0.59 32.09 5.88
CA ILE A 390 -0.55 31.24 6.23
C ILE A 390 -1.19 31.75 7.53
N LYS A 391 -2.51 31.87 7.51
CA LYS A 391 -3.29 32.26 8.67
C LYS A 391 -3.43 31.10 9.63
N PHE A 392 -3.15 31.36 10.89
CA PHE A 392 -3.22 30.40 11.99
C PHE A 392 -4.33 30.83 12.98
N PRO A 393 -5.33 29.98 13.23
CA PRO A 393 -6.36 30.25 14.23
C PRO A 393 -5.78 29.95 15.61
N LEU A 394 -5.58 30.99 16.40
CA LEU A 394 -4.97 30.94 17.72
C LEU A 394 -6.04 30.96 18.81
N PRO A 395 -6.30 29.85 19.53
CA PRO A 395 -7.16 29.80 20.70
C PRO A 395 -6.49 30.39 21.95
N PRO A 396 -7.24 30.70 23.00
CA PRO A 396 -6.70 30.84 24.36
C PRO A 396 -5.85 29.63 24.77
N ILE A 397 -4.77 29.84 25.54
CA ILE A 397 -3.84 28.76 25.90
C ILE A 397 -4.50 27.63 26.70
N SER A 398 -5.49 27.96 27.53
CA SER A 398 -6.30 26.99 28.27
C SER A 398 -7.17 26.17 27.34
N GLU A 399 -7.72 26.78 26.30
CA GLU A 399 -8.52 26.09 25.31
C GLU A 399 -7.66 25.19 24.40
N GLN A 400 -6.43 25.62 24.03
CA GLN A 400 -5.49 24.75 23.30
C GLN A 400 -5.29 23.42 24.04
N LYS A 401 -5.13 23.45 25.38
CA LYS A 401 -4.98 22.24 26.21
C LYS A 401 -6.21 21.34 26.12
N ARG A 402 -7.42 21.93 26.31
CA ARG A 402 -8.67 21.16 26.24
C ARG A 402 -8.88 20.53 24.87
N ILE A 403 -8.54 21.26 23.80
CA ILE A 403 -8.60 20.75 22.42
C ILE A 403 -7.65 19.56 22.24
N VAL A 404 -6.40 19.69 22.68
CA VAL A 404 -5.40 18.62 22.61
C VAL A 404 -5.86 17.38 23.37
N ASP A 405 -6.34 17.53 24.59
CA ASP A 405 -6.84 16.43 25.43
C ASP A 405 -8.05 15.71 24.77
N ALA A 406 -8.95 16.48 24.18
CA ALA A 406 -10.10 15.92 23.45
C ALA A 406 -9.67 15.13 22.20
N ILE A 407 -8.74 15.67 21.41
CA ILE A 407 -8.21 14.98 20.22
C ILE A 407 -7.50 13.70 20.66
N HIS A 408 -6.63 13.73 21.66
CA HIS A 408 -5.94 12.55 22.19
C HIS A 408 -6.93 11.47 22.61
N THR A 409 -7.99 11.85 23.35
CA THR A 409 -9.01 10.91 23.83
C THR A 409 -9.72 10.20 22.68
N VAL A 410 -10.10 10.96 21.64
CA VAL A 410 -10.84 10.38 20.51
C VAL A 410 -9.89 9.58 19.60
N PHE A 411 -8.69 10.11 19.32
CA PHE A 411 -7.72 9.41 18.48
C PHE A 411 -7.30 8.07 19.10
N ALA A 412 -7.04 8.01 20.41
CA ALA A 412 -6.72 6.77 21.12
C ALA A 412 -7.82 5.71 20.94
N LYS A 413 -9.09 6.10 21.02
CA LYS A 413 -10.21 5.17 20.76
C LYS A 413 -10.25 4.68 19.30
N LEU A 414 -10.02 5.57 18.34
CA LEU A 414 -9.98 5.22 16.92
C LEU A 414 -8.77 4.31 16.59
N ASP A 415 -7.63 4.53 17.23
CA ASP A 415 -6.43 3.69 17.08
C ASP A 415 -6.65 2.30 17.69
N THR A 416 -7.31 2.21 18.86
CA THR A 416 -7.70 0.92 19.44
C THR A 416 -8.60 0.10 18.49
N ILE A 417 -9.54 0.75 17.80
CA ILE A 417 -10.37 0.10 16.78
C ILE A 417 -9.50 -0.39 15.63
N MET A 418 -8.58 0.47 15.13
CA MET A 418 -7.66 0.13 14.04
C MET A 418 -6.77 -1.07 14.37
N GLU A 419 -6.24 -1.13 15.59
CA GLU A 419 -5.39 -2.24 16.07
C GLU A 419 -6.15 -3.56 16.22
N SER A 420 -7.48 -3.50 16.37
CA SER A 420 -8.34 -4.68 16.49
C SER A 420 -8.77 -5.28 15.13
N LEU A 421 -8.47 -4.61 14.03
CA LEU A 421 -8.73 -5.06 12.66
C LEU A 421 -7.60 -5.94 12.12
#